data_6f5a8428c5cb2bb7294e2cef9d7760e4
#
_entry.id   6f5a8428c5cb2bb7294e2cef9d7760e4
#
_cell.length_a   1.000
_cell.length_b   1.000
_cell.length_c   1.000
_cell.angle_alpha   90.00
_cell.angle_beta   90.00
_cell.angle_gamma   90.00
#
_symmetry.space_group_name_H-M   'P 1'
#
loop_
_entity.id
_entity.type
_entity.pdbx_description
1 polymer ?
#
loop_
_entity_poly.entity_id
_entity_poly.type
_entity_poly.pdbx_seq_one_letter_code
_entity_poly.pdbx_strand_id
1 'polypeptide(L)'
;GEITNTKIAGVISNNKNAYALERAEKHGIPNQCISPKDYESREIFNQEFMKAVDVMQPDLIVLAGFLVVIPAEMIAKYRNRMINIHPSLIPAFCGTGFYGLKVHEKALERGVKVVGATVHFVDEGTDTGPIILQKAVEVEQGDTPEVLQRRVMEQAEWRILPRAIDLIANGKVKVEGHRVTIES
;
A
#
# COMPACT_ATOMS: atom_id res chain seq x y z
N GLY A 1 10.51 1.77 18.57
CA GLY A 1 10.27 1.71 17.13
C GLY A 1 9.39 2.86 16.69
N GLU A 2 9.33 3.12 15.40
CA GLU A 2 8.50 4.19 14.83
C GLU A 2 6.99 3.90 14.93
N ILE A 3 6.63 2.62 14.99
CA ILE A 3 5.24 2.17 15.09
C ILE A 3 5.00 1.59 16.48
N THR A 4 4.02 2.14 17.16
CA THR A 4 3.62 1.72 18.51
C THR A 4 2.32 0.92 18.47
N ASN A 5 1.99 0.22 19.55
CA ASN A 5 0.74 -0.51 19.71
C ASN A 5 0.40 -1.44 18.54
N THR A 6 1.42 -2.03 17.91
CA THR A 6 1.29 -2.81 16.67
C THR A 6 2.14 -4.07 16.72
N LYS A 7 1.58 -5.15 16.23
CA LYS A 7 2.26 -6.43 15.99
C LYS A 7 1.97 -6.89 14.57
N ILE A 8 2.99 -7.34 13.85
CA ILE A 8 2.80 -7.93 12.52
C ILE A 8 2.27 -9.36 12.68
N ALA A 9 1.03 -9.59 12.25
CA ALA A 9 0.39 -10.91 12.31
C ALA A 9 0.90 -11.85 11.22
N GLY A 10 1.25 -11.33 10.06
CA GLY A 10 1.81 -12.12 8.96
C GLY A 10 2.09 -11.28 7.73
N VAL A 11 2.77 -11.90 6.77
CA VAL A 11 3.11 -11.32 5.46
C VAL A 11 2.67 -12.26 4.36
N ILE A 12 1.94 -11.73 3.37
CA ILE A 12 1.55 -12.46 2.17
C ILE A 12 2.14 -11.76 0.94
N SER A 13 2.71 -12.53 0.04
CA SER A 13 3.13 -12.05 -1.28
C SER A 13 2.56 -12.96 -2.37
N ASN A 14 2.31 -12.41 -3.55
CA ASN A 14 1.97 -13.21 -4.74
C ASN A 14 3.21 -13.64 -5.55
N ASN A 15 4.40 -13.29 -5.08
CA ASN A 15 5.68 -13.68 -5.66
C ASN A 15 6.51 -14.43 -4.61
N LYS A 16 6.79 -15.70 -4.88
CA LYS A 16 7.59 -16.56 -3.99
C LYS A 16 9.01 -16.05 -3.74
N ASN A 17 9.55 -15.25 -4.63
CA ASN A 17 10.89 -14.66 -4.53
C ASN A 17 10.86 -13.23 -3.95
N ALA A 18 9.72 -12.78 -3.42
CA ALA A 18 9.62 -11.46 -2.83
C ALA A 18 10.52 -11.32 -1.61
N TYR A 19 11.32 -10.26 -1.58
CA TYR A 19 12.21 -9.97 -0.43
C TYR A 19 11.44 -9.78 0.88
N ALA A 20 10.16 -9.36 0.79
CA ALA A 20 9.30 -9.23 1.95
C ALA A 20 9.11 -10.56 2.71
N LEU A 21 9.01 -11.69 1.99
CA LEU A 21 8.91 -13.02 2.61
C LEU A 21 10.20 -13.41 3.33
N GLU A 22 11.34 -13.15 2.72
CA GLU A 22 12.66 -13.37 3.34
C GLU A 22 12.84 -12.53 4.61
N ARG A 23 12.45 -11.26 4.55
CA ARG A 23 12.50 -10.39 5.74
C ARG A 23 11.58 -10.87 6.86
N ALA A 24 10.37 -11.31 6.52
CA ALA A 24 9.44 -11.87 7.50
C ALA A 24 10.02 -13.10 8.18
N GLU A 25 10.61 -14.02 7.42
CA GLU A 25 11.26 -15.23 7.94
C GLU A 25 12.41 -14.90 8.89
N LYS A 26 13.29 -13.96 8.51
CA LYS A 26 14.40 -13.50 9.37
C LYS A 26 13.93 -12.92 10.73
N HIS A 27 12.70 -12.41 10.78
CA HIS A 27 12.13 -11.85 12.01
C HIS A 27 11.13 -12.79 12.71
N GLY A 28 11.03 -14.04 12.27
CA GLY A 28 10.11 -15.02 12.86
C GLY A 28 8.63 -14.66 12.64
N ILE A 29 8.31 -13.90 11.60
CA ILE A 29 6.95 -13.49 11.26
C ILE A 29 6.35 -14.54 10.33
N PRO A 30 5.11 -15.05 10.60
CA PRO A 30 4.40 -15.92 9.68
C PRO A 30 4.33 -15.32 8.29
N ASN A 31 4.66 -16.12 7.28
CA ASN A 31 4.64 -15.63 5.90
C ASN A 31 4.27 -16.74 4.93
N GLN A 32 3.69 -16.35 3.81
CA GLN A 32 3.33 -17.29 2.74
C GLN A 32 3.23 -16.60 1.39
N CYS A 33 3.45 -17.38 0.33
CA CYS A 33 3.17 -16.96 -1.03
C CYS A 33 1.81 -17.49 -1.47
N ILE A 34 0.93 -16.61 -1.94
CA ILE A 34 -0.36 -16.95 -2.54
C ILE A 34 -0.46 -16.21 -3.86
N SER A 35 -0.35 -16.95 -4.97
CA SER A 35 -0.35 -16.38 -6.31
C SER A 35 -1.60 -16.83 -7.09
N PRO A 36 -2.25 -15.93 -7.86
CA PRO A 36 -3.34 -16.34 -8.76
C PRO A 36 -2.94 -17.44 -9.76
N LYS A 37 -1.66 -17.57 -10.05
CA LYS A 37 -1.12 -18.56 -10.98
C LYS A 37 -1.15 -19.98 -10.43
N ASP A 38 -1.29 -20.14 -9.12
CA ASP A 38 -1.27 -21.45 -8.45
C ASP A 38 -2.66 -22.08 -8.32
N TYR A 39 -3.69 -21.41 -8.84
CA TYR A 39 -5.09 -21.83 -8.73
C TYR A 39 -5.76 -21.96 -10.09
N GLU A 40 -6.72 -22.87 -10.20
CA GLU A 40 -7.43 -23.15 -11.45
C GLU A 40 -8.34 -22.00 -11.90
N SER A 41 -8.86 -21.21 -10.98
CA SER A 41 -9.71 -20.06 -11.28
C SER A 41 -9.44 -18.87 -10.34
N ARG A 42 -9.89 -17.70 -10.76
CA ARG A 42 -9.81 -16.49 -9.96
C ARG A 42 -10.66 -16.58 -8.69
N GLU A 43 -11.80 -17.26 -8.79
CA GLU A 43 -12.71 -17.47 -7.66
C GLU A 43 -12.05 -18.32 -6.58
N ILE A 44 -11.37 -19.40 -6.96
CA ILE A 44 -10.65 -20.26 -6.02
C ILE A 44 -9.50 -19.49 -5.37
N PHE A 45 -8.73 -18.74 -6.16
CA PHE A 45 -7.69 -17.87 -5.62
C PHE A 45 -8.27 -16.88 -4.60
N ASN A 46 -9.34 -16.18 -4.94
CA ASN A 46 -9.96 -15.19 -4.06
C ASN A 46 -10.39 -15.81 -2.73
N GLN A 47 -11.00 -16.98 -2.76
CA GLN A 47 -11.42 -17.71 -1.55
C GLN A 47 -10.24 -18.10 -0.66
N GLU A 48 -9.20 -18.68 -1.24
CA GLU A 48 -8.01 -19.10 -0.48
C GLU A 48 -7.22 -17.90 0.03
N PHE A 49 -7.12 -16.82 -0.75
CA PHE A 49 -6.49 -15.59 -0.32
C PHE A 49 -7.22 -14.94 0.87
N MET A 50 -8.54 -14.82 0.79
CA MET A 50 -9.35 -14.28 1.88
C MET A 50 -9.25 -15.13 3.14
N LYS A 51 -9.33 -16.46 2.99
CA LYS A 51 -9.19 -17.41 4.10
C LYS A 51 -7.82 -17.28 4.77
N ALA A 52 -6.75 -17.15 4.01
CA ALA A 52 -5.40 -16.97 4.56
C ALA A 52 -5.28 -15.66 5.36
N VAL A 53 -5.89 -14.59 4.90
CA VAL A 53 -5.94 -13.31 5.62
C VAL A 53 -6.80 -13.44 6.89
N ASP A 54 -7.98 -14.04 6.78
CA ASP A 54 -8.92 -14.18 7.90
C ASP A 54 -8.34 -15.00 9.06
N VAL A 55 -7.56 -16.02 8.76
CA VAL A 55 -6.88 -16.84 9.78
C VAL A 55 -5.92 -16.00 10.64
N MET A 56 -5.31 -14.98 10.06
CA MET A 56 -4.42 -14.07 10.80
C MET A 56 -5.17 -13.09 11.70
N GLN A 57 -6.48 -12.93 11.52
CA GLN A 57 -7.34 -11.99 12.25
C GLN A 57 -6.75 -10.57 12.35
N PRO A 58 -6.39 -9.93 11.21
CA PRO A 58 -5.76 -8.62 11.25
C PRO A 58 -6.76 -7.53 11.66
N ASP A 59 -6.30 -6.59 12.46
CA ASP A 59 -7.02 -5.33 12.72
C ASP A 59 -6.81 -4.34 11.59
N LEU A 60 -5.65 -4.40 10.93
CA LEU A 60 -5.27 -3.56 9.80
C LEU A 60 -4.55 -4.40 8.74
N ILE A 61 -4.92 -4.21 7.49
CA ILE A 61 -4.25 -4.77 6.32
C ILE A 61 -3.49 -3.65 5.61
N VAL A 62 -2.22 -3.87 5.33
CA VAL A 62 -1.35 -2.90 4.64
C VAL A 62 -0.95 -3.47 3.28
N LEU A 63 -1.32 -2.77 2.21
CA LEU A 63 -0.88 -3.08 0.86
C LEU A 63 0.35 -2.22 0.53
N ALA A 64 1.43 -2.87 0.18
CA ALA A 64 2.69 -2.22 -0.21
C ALA A 64 3.26 -2.91 -1.44
N GLY A 65 2.99 -2.36 -2.62
CA GLY A 65 3.38 -2.96 -3.90
C GLY A 65 2.66 -4.27 -4.24
N PHE A 66 1.52 -4.52 -3.64
CA PHE A 66 0.68 -5.67 -3.94
C PHE A 66 -0.27 -5.31 -5.09
N LEU A 67 0.01 -5.87 -6.29
CA LEU A 67 -0.68 -5.47 -7.53
C LEU A 67 -1.84 -6.40 -7.92
N VAL A 68 -2.08 -7.45 -7.16
CA VAL A 68 -3.24 -8.33 -7.37
C VAL A 68 -4.50 -7.61 -6.92
N VAL A 69 -5.54 -7.64 -7.75
CA VAL A 69 -6.82 -7.01 -7.42
C VAL A 69 -7.43 -7.67 -6.19
N ILE A 70 -7.73 -6.86 -5.19
CA ILE A 70 -8.36 -7.32 -3.95
C ILE A 70 -9.83 -7.65 -4.22
N PRO A 71 -10.34 -8.81 -3.77
CA PRO A 71 -11.75 -9.16 -3.94
C PRO A 71 -12.68 -8.14 -3.29
N ALA A 72 -13.78 -7.78 -3.96
CA ALA A 72 -14.74 -6.80 -3.45
C ALA A 72 -15.32 -7.20 -2.07
N GLU A 73 -15.54 -8.49 -1.86
CA GLU A 73 -16.00 -9.05 -0.59
C GLU A 73 -15.00 -8.78 0.54
N MET A 74 -13.70 -8.90 0.26
CA MET A 74 -12.64 -8.61 1.22
C MET A 74 -12.58 -7.11 1.54
N ILE A 75 -12.74 -6.25 0.53
CA ILE A 75 -12.79 -4.79 0.72
C ILE A 75 -13.98 -4.42 1.62
N ALA A 76 -15.14 -5.01 1.39
CA ALA A 76 -16.33 -4.79 2.21
C ALA A 76 -16.12 -5.24 3.67
N LYS A 77 -15.54 -6.43 3.87
CA LYS A 77 -15.25 -6.99 5.18
C LYS A 77 -14.26 -6.16 6.00
N TYR A 78 -13.22 -5.65 5.34
CA TYR A 78 -12.15 -4.86 5.96
C TYR A 78 -12.26 -3.36 5.64
N ARG A 79 -13.46 -2.85 5.45
CA ARG A 79 -13.71 -1.43 5.20
C ARG A 79 -13.11 -0.56 6.31
N ASN A 80 -12.37 0.49 5.90
CA ASN A 80 -11.59 1.35 6.79
C ASN A 80 -10.55 0.62 7.66
N ARG A 81 -10.16 -0.58 7.27
CA ARG A 81 -9.11 -1.40 7.89
C ARG A 81 -8.13 -1.95 6.88
N MET A 82 -8.10 -1.38 5.69
CA MET A 82 -7.15 -1.71 4.63
C MET A 82 -6.60 -0.43 4.05
N ILE A 83 -5.28 -0.28 4.04
CA ILE A 83 -4.58 0.89 3.50
C ILE A 83 -3.61 0.47 2.40
N ASN A 84 -3.29 1.42 1.52
CA ASN A 84 -2.32 1.24 0.46
C ASN A 84 -1.38 2.44 0.40
N ILE A 85 -0.14 2.21 0.02
CA ILE A 85 0.83 3.24 -0.34
C ILE A 85 0.95 3.32 -1.85
N HIS A 86 0.76 4.53 -2.42
CA HIS A 86 0.88 4.79 -3.85
C HIS A 86 1.96 5.86 -4.09
N PRO A 87 2.89 5.65 -5.05
CA PRO A 87 4.03 6.53 -5.26
C PRO A 87 3.71 7.78 -6.09
N SER A 88 2.58 8.42 -5.83
CA SER A 88 2.21 9.71 -6.40
C SER A 88 1.39 10.55 -5.43
N LEU A 89 1.22 11.82 -5.76
CA LEU A 89 0.27 12.71 -5.09
C LEU A 89 -1.13 12.54 -5.73
N ILE A 90 -1.91 11.58 -5.24
CA ILE A 90 -3.28 11.35 -5.73
C ILE A 90 -4.07 12.67 -5.68
N PRO A 91 -4.81 13.07 -6.74
CA PRO A 91 -5.28 12.25 -7.88
C PRO A 91 -4.37 12.22 -9.11
N ALA A 92 -3.17 12.74 -9.06
CA ALA A 92 -2.23 12.69 -10.18
C ALA A 92 -1.55 11.31 -10.27
N PHE A 93 -1.31 10.83 -11.49
CA PHE A 93 -0.56 9.60 -11.81
C PHE A 93 -0.99 8.37 -10.98
N CYS A 94 -2.29 8.17 -10.87
CA CYS A 94 -2.89 7.05 -10.16
C CYS A 94 -4.00 6.39 -10.97
N GLY A 95 -4.53 5.28 -10.45
CA GLY A 95 -5.55 4.49 -11.13
C GLY A 95 -4.94 3.37 -11.98
N THR A 96 -5.79 2.76 -12.80
CA THR A 96 -5.42 1.61 -13.63
C THR A 96 -4.22 1.92 -14.54
N GLY A 97 -3.20 1.07 -14.46
CA GLY A 97 -1.98 1.21 -15.26
C GLY A 97 -0.85 2.04 -14.62
N PHE A 98 -1.14 2.75 -13.52
CA PHE A 98 -0.13 3.51 -12.78
C PHE A 98 0.40 2.72 -11.58
N TYR A 99 1.50 2.03 -11.77
CA TYR A 99 2.18 1.27 -10.72
C TYR A 99 3.69 1.21 -10.96
N GLY A 100 4.44 1.04 -9.88
CA GLY A 100 5.89 0.86 -9.91
C GLY A 100 6.61 2.00 -10.62
N LEU A 101 7.58 1.65 -11.46
CA LEU A 101 8.42 2.61 -12.17
C LEU A 101 7.64 3.47 -13.18
N LYS A 102 6.53 2.94 -13.73
CA LYS A 102 5.68 3.67 -14.69
C LYS A 102 5.14 4.99 -14.14
N VAL A 103 4.87 5.07 -12.86
CA VAL A 103 4.40 6.31 -12.21
C VAL A 103 5.46 7.42 -12.39
N HIS A 104 6.72 7.09 -12.15
CA HIS A 104 7.83 8.04 -12.25
C HIS A 104 8.17 8.37 -13.69
N GLU A 105 8.11 7.39 -14.60
CA GLU A 105 8.24 7.62 -16.04
C GLU A 105 7.22 8.63 -16.54
N LYS A 106 5.95 8.45 -16.19
CA LYS A 106 4.86 9.34 -16.61
C LYS A 106 4.94 10.72 -15.97
N ALA A 107 5.39 10.82 -14.74
CA ALA A 107 5.62 12.11 -14.09
C ALA A 107 6.72 12.92 -14.80
N LEU A 108 7.85 12.27 -15.13
CA LEU A 108 8.95 12.90 -15.86
C LEU A 108 8.55 13.25 -17.30
N GLU A 109 7.84 12.37 -18.00
CA GLU A 109 7.31 12.62 -19.35
C GLU A 109 6.39 13.84 -19.36
N ARG A 110 5.53 13.98 -18.35
CA ARG A 110 4.63 15.14 -18.21
C ARG A 110 5.36 16.42 -17.84
N GLY A 111 6.56 16.32 -17.27
CA GLY A 111 7.37 17.48 -16.89
C GLY A 111 6.93 18.16 -15.58
N VAL A 112 6.29 17.44 -14.68
CA VAL A 112 5.91 17.99 -13.35
C VAL A 112 7.15 18.31 -12.54
N LYS A 113 7.05 19.28 -11.63
CA LYS A 113 8.14 19.72 -10.78
C LYS A 113 8.05 19.15 -9.36
N VAL A 114 6.88 18.66 -8.99
CA VAL A 114 6.60 18.07 -7.67
C VAL A 114 5.86 16.76 -7.88
N VAL A 115 6.34 15.75 -7.19
CA VAL A 115 5.74 14.41 -7.06
C VAL A 115 5.59 14.07 -5.57
N GLY A 116 5.33 12.83 -5.23
CA GLY A 116 5.28 12.41 -3.84
C GLY A 116 4.66 11.04 -3.67
N ALA A 117 4.15 10.80 -2.48
CA ALA A 117 3.46 9.56 -2.16
C ALA A 117 2.19 9.83 -1.35
N THR A 118 1.27 8.88 -1.42
CA THR A 118 -0.03 8.92 -0.74
C THR A 118 -0.29 7.62 -0.02
N VAL A 119 -0.67 7.70 1.25
CA VAL A 119 -1.31 6.59 1.98
C VAL A 119 -2.81 6.86 2.02
N HIS A 120 -3.59 5.88 1.58
CA HIS A 120 -5.05 5.99 1.53
C HIS A 120 -5.73 4.70 1.98
N PHE A 121 -6.96 4.79 2.44
CA PHE A 121 -7.80 3.61 2.62
C PHE A 121 -8.17 3.02 1.27
N VAL A 122 -8.31 1.70 1.23
CA VAL A 122 -8.73 0.97 0.02
C VAL A 122 -10.25 0.92 -0.03
N ASP A 123 -10.80 1.30 -1.18
CA ASP A 123 -12.21 1.12 -1.52
C ASP A 123 -12.35 0.33 -2.83
N GLU A 124 -13.52 0.32 -3.43
CA GLU A 124 -13.82 -0.48 -4.61
C GLU A 124 -13.12 0.02 -5.89
N GLY A 125 -12.66 1.26 -5.90
CA GLY A 125 -11.91 1.83 -7.03
C GLY A 125 -10.41 1.60 -6.92
N THR A 126 -9.68 1.92 -7.98
CA THR A 126 -8.21 1.87 -7.97
C THR A 126 -7.66 3.23 -7.55
N ASP A 127 -6.99 3.27 -6.39
CA ASP A 127 -6.40 4.47 -5.79
C ASP A 127 -7.42 5.60 -5.53
N THR A 128 -8.65 5.26 -5.16
CA THR A 128 -9.77 6.20 -5.00
C THR A 128 -10.24 6.42 -3.57
N GLY A 129 -9.76 5.63 -2.63
CA GLY A 129 -10.20 5.70 -1.24
C GLY A 129 -9.71 6.93 -0.46
N PRO A 130 -10.27 7.17 0.73
CA PRO A 130 -9.94 8.33 1.56
C PRO A 130 -8.45 8.44 1.86
N ILE A 131 -7.89 9.63 1.66
CA ILE A 131 -6.45 9.90 1.83
C ILE A 131 -6.15 10.17 3.31
N ILE A 132 -5.14 9.46 3.83
CA ILE A 132 -4.68 9.60 5.22
C ILE A 132 -3.52 10.58 5.32
N LEU A 133 -2.46 10.34 4.56
CA LEU A 133 -1.25 11.16 4.53
C LEU A 133 -0.72 11.30 3.10
N GLN A 134 -0.16 12.46 2.83
CA GLN A 134 0.59 12.72 1.60
C GLN A 134 1.90 13.43 1.93
N LYS A 135 2.93 13.17 1.14
CA LYS A 135 4.21 13.89 1.26
C LYS A 135 4.75 14.20 -0.12
N ALA A 136 5.02 15.48 -0.35
CA ALA A 136 5.60 15.99 -1.57
C ALA A 136 7.12 15.79 -1.63
N VAL A 137 7.61 15.58 -2.86
CA VAL A 137 9.04 15.44 -3.19
C VAL A 137 9.31 16.23 -4.47
N GLU A 138 10.41 16.98 -4.51
CA GLU A 138 10.80 17.74 -5.69
C GLU A 138 11.41 16.82 -6.77
N VAL A 139 11.11 17.15 -8.03
CA VAL A 139 11.76 16.58 -9.20
C VAL A 139 12.99 17.44 -9.51
N GLU A 140 14.14 16.82 -9.64
CA GLU A 140 15.41 17.50 -9.94
C GLU A 140 15.72 17.41 -11.43
N GLN A 141 16.44 18.39 -11.95
CA GLN A 141 16.86 18.40 -13.34
C GLN A 141 17.78 17.22 -13.61
N GLY A 142 17.48 16.45 -14.66
CA GLY A 142 18.25 15.26 -15.04
C GLY A 142 17.84 13.97 -14.33
N ASP A 143 16.77 14.00 -13.53
CA ASP A 143 16.25 12.79 -12.92
C ASP A 143 15.89 11.73 -13.97
N THR A 144 16.33 10.50 -13.71
CA THR A 144 15.80 9.31 -14.38
C THR A 144 14.62 8.75 -13.56
N PRO A 145 13.75 7.91 -14.16
CA PRO A 145 12.67 7.25 -13.42
C PRO A 145 13.16 6.53 -12.17
N GLU A 146 14.28 5.83 -12.24
CA GLU A 146 14.87 5.07 -11.15
C GLU A 146 15.37 5.97 -10.02
N VAL A 147 16.02 7.08 -10.35
CA VAL A 147 16.49 8.07 -9.37
C VAL A 147 15.32 8.73 -8.65
N LEU A 148 14.30 9.12 -9.41
CA LEU A 148 13.09 9.72 -8.84
C LEU A 148 12.32 8.72 -7.96
N GLN A 149 12.16 7.48 -8.41
CA GLN A 149 11.54 6.42 -7.62
C GLN A 149 12.22 6.25 -6.27
N ARG A 150 13.55 6.16 -6.27
CA ARG A 150 14.33 6.00 -5.03
C ARG A 150 14.14 7.19 -4.09
N ARG A 151 14.19 8.41 -4.63
CA ARG A 151 13.95 9.63 -3.82
C ARG A 151 12.55 9.64 -3.20
N VAL A 152 11.52 9.30 -3.95
CA VAL A 152 10.14 9.19 -3.45
C VAL A 152 10.04 8.12 -2.37
N MET A 153 10.66 6.95 -2.54
CA MET A 153 10.70 5.89 -1.52
C MET A 153 11.34 6.39 -0.22
N GLU A 154 12.53 6.98 -0.31
CA GLU A 154 13.32 7.40 0.87
C GLU A 154 12.71 8.62 1.58
N GLN A 155 12.23 9.60 0.82
CA GLN A 155 11.76 10.87 1.37
C GLN A 155 10.26 10.90 1.66
N ALA A 156 9.45 10.06 1.04
CA ALA A 156 8.00 10.05 1.20
C ALA A 156 7.47 8.70 1.68
N GLU A 157 7.55 7.63 0.89
CA GLU A 157 6.87 6.36 1.19
C GLU A 157 7.31 5.78 2.54
N TRP A 158 8.63 5.69 2.78
CA TRP A 158 9.19 5.13 4.02
C TRP A 158 8.98 6.02 5.24
N ARG A 159 8.47 7.23 5.04
CA ARG A 159 8.15 8.18 6.12
C ARG A 159 6.67 8.14 6.49
N ILE A 160 5.80 8.20 5.47
CA ILE A 160 4.36 8.33 5.72
C ILE A 160 3.65 7.01 5.97
N LEU A 161 4.13 5.89 5.41
CA LEU A 161 3.48 4.60 5.66
C LEU A 161 3.60 4.16 7.13
N PRO A 162 4.79 4.13 7.76
CA PRO A 162 4.90 3.82 9.19
C PRO A 162 4.08 4.78 10.07
N ARG A 163 4.09 6.08 9.72
CA ARG A 163 3.31 7.08 10.45
C ARG A 163 1.81 6.84 10.35
N ALA A 164 1.30 6.50 9.17
CA ALA A 164 -0.13 6.18 8.99
C ALA A 164 -0.54 4.96 9.81
N ILE A 165 0.28 3.91 9.81
CA ILE A 165 0.04 2.71 10.61
C ILE A 165 0.00 3.06 12.10
N ASP A 166 0.96 3.83 12.58
CA ASP A 166 1.03 4.27 13.99
C ASP A 166 -0.20 5.07 14.39
N LEU A 167 -0.62 6.02 13.57
CA LEU A 167 -1.82 6.82 13.81
C LEU A 167 -3.08 5.96 13.90
N ILE A 168 -3.24 5.01 12.99
CA ILE A 168 -4.39 4.09 12.98
C ILE A 168 -4.36 3.18 14.22
N ALA A 169 -3.22 2.59 14.53
CA ALA A 169 -3.05 1.69 15.66
C ALA A 169 -3.34 2.36 17.02
N ASN A 170 -3.15 3.66 17.10
CA ASN A 170 -3.42 4.45 18.30
C ASN A 170 -4.78 5.19 18.27
N GLY A 171 -5.67 4.83 17.34
CA GLY A 171 -7.04 5.36 17.28
C GLY A 171 -7.14 6.85 16.92
N LYS A 172 -6.10 7.39 16.27
CA LYS A 172 -6.01 8.83 15.93
C LYS A 172 -6.59 9.19 14.56
N VAL A 173 -7.13 8.22 13.83
CA VAL A 173 -7.63 8.42 12.48
C VAL A 173 -9.14 8.26 12.45
N LYS A 174 -9.84 9.28 11.98
CA LYS A 174 -11.30 9.28 11.80
C LYS A 174 -11.65 9.47 10.35
N VAL A 175 -12.54 8.62 9.83
CA VAL A 175 -13.00 8.67 8.43
C VAL A 175 -14.43 9.16 8.38
N GLU A 176 -14.69 10.21 7.62
CA GLU A 176 -16.02 10.76 7.35
C GLU A 176 -16.20 10.93 5.83
N GLY A 177 -16.88 9.99 5.19
CA GLY A 177 -16.98 9.94 3.73
C GLY A 177 -15.60 9.80 3.10
N HIS A 178 -15.19 10.77 2.28
CA HIS A 178 -13.86 10.83 1.66
C HIS A 178 -12.81 11.62 2.47
N ARG A 179 -13.19 12.15 3.60
CA ARG A 179 -12.27 12.94 4.43
C ARG A 179 -11.73 12.12 5.58
N VAL A 180 -10.44 12.28 5.82
CA VAL A 180 -9.77 11.70 6.98
C VAL A 180 -9.28 12.83 7.87
N THR A 181 -9.62 12.75 9.14
CA THR A 181 -9.15 13.67 10.19
C THR A 181 -8.19 12.92 11.10
N ILE A 182 -7.07 13.58 11.42
CA ILE A 182 -6.08 13.06 12.37
C ILE A 182 -6.25 13.82 13.67
N GLU A 183 -6.54 13.08 14.74
CA GLU A 183 -6.66 13.64 16.08
C GLU A 183 -5.28 13.79 16.73
N SER A 184 -5.11 14.88 17.46
CA SER A 184 -3.85 15.22 18.16
C SER A 184 -3.56 14.30 19.36
#